data_b5a17a6361c24c0426fabd9fe016357f
#
_entry.id   b5a17a6361c24c0426fabd9fe016357f
#
_cell.length_a   1.000
_cell.length_b   1.000
_cell.length_c   1.000
_cell.angle_alpha   90.00
_cell.angle_beta   90.00
_cell.angle_gamma   90.00
#
_symmetry.space_group_name_H-M   'P 1'
#
loop_
_entity.id
_entity.type
_entity.pdbx_description
1 polymer ?
#
loop_
_entity_poly.entity_id
_entity_poly.type
_entity_poly.pdbx_seq_one_letter_code
_entity_poly.pdbx_strand_id
1 'polypeptide(L)'
;MLDTMGPISVSAEGTADRLRRSLVKNRRGPRPARRFDSIDEMVRARRLVSDLSEASARLICERAARQTGSHFEWRSDPALNWVSSLVMTDEQAMDLVRNIQAPALTFTVTEDSPWSSRAKLEERRQAIAHGKHVTLEGHHHFHMDDPGQIADTVRDFIIDNDRPPGKRPS
;
A
#
# COMPACT_ATOMS: atom_id res chain seq x y z
N MET A 1 -7.87 6.48 0.24
CA MET A 1 -6.99 5.39 -0.27
C MET A 1 -5.97 6.01 -1.21
N LEU A 2 -4.70 5.64 -1.09
CA LEU A 2 -3.60 6.22 -1.87
C LEU A 2 -3.06 5.15 -2.81
N ASP A 3 -3.30 5.32 -4.11
CA ASP A 3 -2.93 4.42 -5.21
C ASP A 3 -3.23 2.92 -4.93
N THR A 4 -4.32 2.69 -4.23
CA THR A 4 -4.87 1.36 -3.94
C THR A 4 -6.37 1.46 -3.76
N MET A 5 -7.10 0.41 -4.16
CA MET A 5 -8.56 0.34 -4.01
C MET A 5 -8.96 -1.07 -3.59
N GLY A 6 -8.90 -1.29 -2.27
CA GLY A 6 -9.23 -2.58 -1.68
C GLY A 6 -8.06 -3.57 -1.65
N PRO A 7 -8.33 -4.82 -1.31
CA PRO A 7 -7.31 -5.84 -1.11
C PRO A 7 -6.58 -6.21 -2.41
N ILE A 8 -5.32 -6.61 -2.28
CA ILE A 8 -4.61 -7.28 -3.37
C ILE A 8 -5.36 -8.57 -3.69
N SER A 9 -5.63 -8.80 -4.95
CA SER A 9 -6.37 -9.96 -5.42
C SER A 9 -5.71 -10.62 -6.61
N VAL A 10 -6.04 -11.88 -6.82
CA VAL A 10 -5.49 -12.71 -7.88
C VAL A 10 -6.60 -13.59 -8.47
N SER A 11 -6.38 -14.13 -9.66
CA SER A 11 -7.27 -15.17 -10.21
C SER A 11 -7.37 -16.37 -9.25
N ALA A 12 -8.54 -16.99 -9.19
CA ALA A 12 -8.75 -18.26 -8.48
C ALA A 12 -7.89 -19.39 -9.04
N GLU A 13 -7.55 -19.29 -10.33
CA GLU A 13 -6.66 -20.25 -10.99
C GLU A 13 -5.29 -20.30 -10.30
N GLY A 14 -4.76 -21.50 -10.13
CA GLY A 14 -3.48 -21.72 -9.47
C GLY A 14 -3.51 -21.56 -7.95
N THR A 15 -4.67 -21.45 -7.29
CA THR A 15 -4.78 -21.34 -5.84
C THR A 15 -4.09 -22.48 -5.10
N ALA A 16 -4.27 -23.72 -5.54
CA ALA A 16 -3.62 -24.89 -4.93
C ALA A 16 -2.08 -24.81 -5.01
N ASP A 17 -1.56 -24.33 -6.15
CA ASP A 17 -0.12 -24.16 -6.32
C ASP A 17 0.45 -23.00 -5.50
N ARG A 18 -0.29 -21.91 -5.35
CA ARG A 18 0.08 -20.81 -4.44
C ARG A 18 0.14 -21.32 -3.00
N LEU A 19 -0.88 -22.04 -2.56
CA LEU A 19 -0.94 -22.61 -1.22
C LEU A 19 0.26 -23.54 -0.98
N ARG A 20 0.50 -24.47 -1.90
CA ARG A 20 1.63 -25.40 -1.79
C ARG A 20 2.98 -24.66 -1.70
N ARG A 21 3.21 -23.67 -2.59
CA ARG A 21 4.45 -22.86 -2.57
C ARG A 21 4.60 -22.07 -1.28
N SER A 22 3.52 -21.48 -0.76
CA SER A 22 3.56 -20.71 0.48
C SER A 22 3.89 -21.60 1.67
N LEU A 23 3.28 -22.78 1.78
CA LEU A 23 3.55 -23.73 2.85
C LEU A 23 5.02 -24.20 2.83
N VAL A 24 5.54 -24.54 1.65
CA VAL A 24 6.95 -24.95 1.50
C VAL A 24 7.91 -23.81 1.88
N LYS A 25 7.60 -22.57 1.44
CA LYS A 25 8.45 -21.40 1.71
C LYS A 25 8.40 -21.02 3.19
N ASN A 26 7.20 -20.96 3.76
CA ASN A 26 7.01 -20.51 5.14
C ASN A 26 7.51 -21.55 6.17
N ARG A 27 7.46 -22.85 5.83
CA ARG A 27 8.04 -23.93 6.67
C ARG A 27 9.53 -23.74 6.91
N ARG A 28 10.26 -23.06 6.03
CA ARG A 28 11.69 -22.78 6.20
C ARG A 28 11.96 -21.72 7.28
N GLY A 29 10.92 -21.09 7.80
CA GLY A 29 11.04 -19.99 8.76
C GLY A 29 11.47 -18.67 8.11
N PRO A 30 11.50 -17.59 8.90
CA PRO A 30 11.97 -16.30 8.45
C PRO A 30 13.46 -16.35 8.11
N ARG A 31 13.86 -15.60 7.09
CA ARG A 31 15.28 -15.39 6.81
C ARG A 31 15.89 -14.56 7.93
N PRO A 32 17.18 -14.80 8.27
CA PRO A 32 17.89 -13.90 9.18
C PRO A 32 17.75 -12.44 8.74
N ALA A 33 17.62 -11.54 9.69
CA ALA A 33 17.56 -10.11 9.40
C ALA A 33 18.83 -9.69 8.65
N ARG A 34 18.64 -8.96 7.55
CA ARG A 34 19.77 -8.36 6.83
C ARG A 34 20.38 -7.28 7.71
N ARG A 35 21.70 -7.32 7.84
CA ARG A 35 22.49 -6.31 8.54
C ARG A 35 22.99 -5.27 7.54
N PHE A 36 23.12 -4.04 8.00
CA PHE A 36 23.59 -2.90 7.25
C PHE A 36 24.59 -2.13 8.09
N ASP A 37 25.65 -1.65 7.48
CA ASP A 37 26.70 -0.90 8.20
C ASP A 37 26.26 0.55 8.49
N SER A 38 25.27 1.06 7.75
CA SER A 38 24.77 2.42 7.94
C SER A 38 23.32 2.57 7.47
N ILE A 39 22.67 3.67 7.91
CA ILE A 39 21.37 4.10 7.38
C ILE A 39 21.46 4.35 5.87
N ASP A 40 22.56 4.91 5.38
CA ASP A 40 22.74 5.17 3.94
C ASP A 40 22.73 3.88 3.11
N GLU A 41 23.28 2.80 3.65
CA GLU A 41 23.17 1.49 3.00
C GLU A 41 21.72 0.98 2.98
N MET A 42 20.97 1.19 4.06
CA MET A 42 19.53 0.86 4.10
C MET A 42 18.75 1.68 3.06
N VAL A 43 19.04 2.98 2.94
CA VAL A 43 18.42 3.88 1.95
C VAL A 43 18.69 3.39 0.53
N ARG A 44 19.94 3.08 0.19
CA ARG A 44 20.29 2.51 -1.12
C ARG A 44 19.52 1.21 -1.39
N ALA A 45 19.49 0.30 -0.42
CA ALA A 45 18.79 -0.97 -0.55
C ALA A 45 17.27 -0.77 -0.72
N ARG A 46 16.67 0.21 -0.05
CA ARG A 46 15.26 0.53 -0.16
C ARG A 46 14.90 1.06 -1.54
N ARG A 47 15.70 1.95 -2.09
CA ARG A 47 15.52 2.54 -3.42
C ARG A 47 15.64 1.54 -4.57
N LEU A 48 16.39 0.45 -4.39
CA LEU A 48 16.47 -0.63 -5.39
C LEU A 48 15.15 -1.39 -5.59
N VAL A 49 14.22 -1.30 -4.63
CA VAL A 49 12.96 -2.07 -4.65
C VAL A 49 11.72 -1.18 -4.58
N SER A 50 11.91 0.14 -4.57
CA SER A 50 10.81 1.12 -4.48
C SER A 50 11.19 2.39 -5.21
N ASP A 51 10.25 2.89 -5.98
CA ASP A 51 10.39 4.20 -6.63
C ASP A 51 10.12 5.30 -5.59
N LEU A 52 11.16 5.65 -4.85
CA LEU A 52 11.15 6.66 -3.79
C LEU A 52 12.29 7.64 -4.04
N SER A 53 12.04 8.91 -3.76
CA SER A 53 13.14 9.89 -3.62
C SER A 53 14.09 9.45 -2.49
N GLU A 54 15.31 9.95 -2.51
CA GLU A 54 16.27 9.65 -1.45
C GLU A 54 15.79 10.18 -0.10
N ALA A 55 15.17 11.36 -0.08
CA ALA A 55 14.63 11.96 1.12
C ALA A 55 13.52 11.09 1.73
N SER A 56 12.57 10.64 0.95
CA SER A 56 11.47 9.78 1.39
C SER A 56 11.97 8.39 1.84
N ALA A 57 12.92 7.81 1.11
CA ALA A 57 13.54 6.56 1.51
C ALA A 57 14.29 6.69 2.84
N ARG A 58 14.98 7.81 3.07
CA ARG A 58 15.68 8.11 4.32
C ARG A 58 14.73 8.21 5.50
N LEU A 59 13.63 8.95 5.39
CA LEU A 59 12.60 9.05 6.42
C LEU A 59 12.08 7.66 6.84
N ILE A 60 11.81 6.79 5.87
CA ILE A 60 11.37 5.42 6.15
C ILE A 60 12.46 4.63 6.87
N CYS A 61 13.71 4.71 6.39
CA CYS A 61 14.82 3.95 6.97
C CYS A 61 15.14 4.39 8.40
N GLU A 62 15.21 5.69 8.67
CA GLU A 62 15.47 6.23 10.02
C GLU A 62 14.42 5.78 11.03
N ARG A 63 13.13 5.79 10.64
CA ARG A 63 12.05 5.30 11.49
C ARG A 63 12.07 3.78 11.69
N ALA A 64 12.39 3.04 10.65
CA ALA A 64 12.30 1.58 10.62
C ALA A 64 13.59 0.87 11.00
N ALA A 65 14.70 1.58 11.18
CA ALA A 65 15.96 1.02 11.61
C ALA A 65 15.98 0.75 13.11
N ARG A 66 16.66 -0.34 13.48
CA ARG A 66 17.10 -0.63 14.84
C ARG A 66 18.62 -0.81 14.82
N GLN A 67 19.32 -0.08 15.66
CA GLN A 67 20.75 -0.29 15.85
C GLN A 67 20.96 -1.47 16.80
N THR A 68 21.81 -2.40 16.41
CA THR A 68 22.20 -3.59 17.18
C THR A 68 23.73 -3.72 17.15
N GLY A 69 24.38 -3.28 18.24
CA GLY A 69 25.83 -3.16 18.27
C GLY A 69 26.33 -2.16 17.22
N SER A 70 27.22 -2.62 16.34
CA SER A 70 27.83 -1.78 15.28
C SER A 70 27.05 -1.76 13.97
N HIS A 71 25.89 -2.40 13.87
CA HIS A 71 25.12 -2.49 12.63
C HIS A 71 23.66 -2.08 12.83
N PHE A 72 22.97 -1.89 11.70
CA PHE A 72 21.54 -1.60 11.64
C PHE A 72 20.77 -2.77 11.02
N GLU A 73 19.54 -2.95 11.46
CA GLU A 73 18.60 -3.89 10.90
C GLU A 73 17.19 -3.33 10.89
N TRP A 74 16.29 -3.92 10.10
CA TRP A 74 14.88 -3.52 10.10
C TRP A 74 14.22 -3.91 11.42
N ARG A 75 13.42 -3.00 12.00
CA ARG A 75 12.58 -3.29 13.19
C ARG A 75 11.45 -4.27 12.89
N SER A 76 11.02 -4.31 11.64
CA SER A 76 9.92 -5.17 11.23
C SER A 76 10.25 -6.64 11.45
N ASP A 77 9.24 -7.41 11.87
CA ASP A 77 9.37 -8.85 11.97
C ASP A 77 9.67 -9.44 10.58
N PRO A 78 10.75 -10.25 10.44
CA PRO A 78 11.05 -10.93 9.20
C PRO A 78 9.89 -11.78 8.64
N ALA A 79 8.96 -12.23 9.49
CA ALA A 79 7.76 -12.97 9.09
C ALA A 79 6.81 -12.15 8.20
N LEU A 80 6.88 -10.80 8.22
CA LEU A 80 6.13 -9.94 7.30
C LEU A 80 6.48 -10.19 5.82
N ASN A 81 7.63 -10.80 5.55
CA ASN A 81 8.04 -11.20 4.20
C ASN A 81 7.54 -12.61 3.81
N TRP A 82 6.74 -13.24 4.64
CA TRP A 82 6.16 -14.55 4.30
C TRP A 82 5.12 -14.40 3.20
N VAL A 83 5.04 -15.41 2.38
CA VAL A 83 4.04 -15.46 1.32
C VAL A 83 2.68 -15.80 1.93
N SER A 84 1.68 -14.97 1.66
CA SER A 84 0.30 -15.29 2.03
C SER A 84 -0.11 -16.63 1.45
N SER A 85 -0.62 -17.51 2.30
CA SER A 85 -1.13 -18.82 1.91
C SER A 85 -2.44 -18.70 1.13
N LEU A 86 -3.28 -17.73 1.53
CA LEU A 86 -4.53 -17.40 0.88
C LEU A 86 -4.51 -15.94 0.46
N VAL A 87 -4.97 -15.69 -0.75
CA VAL A 87 -5.16 -14.35 -1.33
C VAL A 87 -6.59 -14.31 -1.87
N MET A 88 -7.29 -13.21 -1.69
CA MET A 88 -8.64 -13.03 -2.21
C MET A 88 -8.67 -13.17 -3.73
N THR A 89 -9.78 -13.69 -4.25
CA THR A 89 -10.04 -13.60 -5.69
C THR A 89 -10.49 -12.19 -6.08
N ASP A 90 -10.50 -11.91 -7.37
CA ASP A 90 -10.94 -10.60 -7.87
C ASP A 90 -12.41 -10.34 -7.51
N GLU A 91 -13.25 -11.37 -7.57
CA GLU A 91 -14.67 -11.29 -7.20
C GLU A 91 -14.85 -10.98 -5.71
N GLN A 92 -14.10 -11.65 -4.83
CA GLN A 92 -14.14 -11.38 -3.38
C GLN A 92 -13.69 -9.95 -3.06
N ALA A 93 -12.60 -9.49 -3.67
CA ALA A 93 -12.12 -8.13 -3.49
C ALA A 93 -13.12 -7.09 -4.01
N MET A 94 -13.76 -7.37 -5.14
CA MET A 94 -14.78 -6.49 -5.73
C MET A 94 -16.04 -6.43 -4.86
N ASP A 95 -16.47 -7.54 -4.29
CA ASP A 95 -17.60 -7.55 -3.35
C ASP A 95 -17.35 -6.63 -2.15
N LEU A 96 -16.15 -6.70 -1.55
CA LEU A 96 -15.78 -5.79 -0.46
C LEU A 96 -15.81 -4.32 -0.90
N VAL A 97 -15.32 -4.01 -2.09
CA VAL A 97 -15.28 -2.63 -2.60
C VAL A 97 -16.69 -2.09 -2.84
N ARG A 98 -17.59 -2.89 -3.42
CA ARG A 98 -19.00 -2.51 -3.67
C ARG A 98 -19.78 -2.26 -2.38
N ASN A 99 -19.37 -2.90 -1.30
CA ASN A 99 -20.03 -2.77 0.01
C ASN A 99 -19.44 -1.66 0.90
N ILE A 100 -18.57 -0.80 0.36
CA ILE A 100 -18.10 0.39 1.09
C ILE A 100 -19.26 1.39 1.21
N GLN A 101 -19.76 1.57 2.43
CA GLN A 101 -20.86 2.50 2.73
C GLN A 101 -20.36 3.89 3.14
N ALA A 102 -19.15 3.97 3.66
CA ALA A 102 -18.56 5.24 4.08
C ALA A 102 -18.16 6.10 2.87
N PRO A 103 -18.21 7.44 2.99
CA PRO A 103 -17.55 8.32 2.03
C PRO A 103 -16.09 7.91 1.83
N ALA A 104 -15.66 7.82 0.60
CA ALA A 104 -14.31 7.37 0.26
C ALA A 104 -13.61 8.39 -0.63
N LEU A 105 -12.41 8.80 -0.25
CA LEU A 105 -11.51 9.58 -1.09
C LEU A 105 -10.39 8.67 -1.60
N THR A 106 -10.23 8.64 -2.91
CA THR A 106 -9.25 7.80 -3.58
C THR A 106 -8.33 8.65 -4.45
N PHE A 107 -7.05 8.36 -4.41
CA PHE A 107 -6.05 8.93 -5.30
C PHE A 107 -5.44 7.81 -6.13
N THR A 108 -5.24 8.07 -7.41
CA THR A 108 -4.39 7.24 -8.29
C THR A 108 -3.37 8.13 -8.98
N VAL A 109 -2.36 7.50 -9.53
CA VAL A 109 -1.30 8.18 -10.27
C VAL A 109 -1.31 7.79 -11.74
N THR A 110 -0.65 8.61 -12.56
CA THR A 110 -0.56 8.39 -14.01
C THR A 110 0.39 7.27 -14.39
N GLU A 111 1.40 6.99 -13.55
CA GLU A 111 2.34 5.89 -13.78
C GLU A 111 1.76 4.55 -13.33
N ASP A 112 2.20 3.47 -13.99
CA ASP A 112 1.73 2.12 -13.63
C ASP A 112 2.30 1.67 -12.29
N SER A 113 1.42 1.11 -11.46
CA SER A 113 1.82 0.48 -10.22
C SER A 113 2.15 -1.00 -10.43
N PRO A 114 3.25 -1.51 -9.87
CA PRO A 114 3.57 -2.92 -9.95
C PRO A 114 2.57 -3.82 -9.19
N TRP A 115 1.69 -3.23 -8.38
CA TRP A 115 0.77 -3.95 -7.50
C TRP A 115 -0.65 -4.08 -8.05
N SER A 116 -1.04 -3.26 -9.03
CA SER A 116 -2.37 -3.30 -9.63
C SER A 116 -2.36 -2.69 -11.03
N SER A 117 -3.04 -3.33 -11.97
CA SER A 117 -3.25 -2.72 -13.28
C SER A 117 -4.23 -1.55 -13.18
N ARG A 118 -4.05 -0.55 -14.03
CA ARG A 118 -4.98 0.61 -14.10
C ARG A 118 -6.42 0.19 -14.37
N ALA A 119 -6.62 -0.79 -15.25
CA ALA A 119 -7.95 -1.31 -15.55
C ALA A 119 -8.65 -1.82 -14.29
N LYS A 120 -7.94 -2.56 -13.44
CA LYS A 120 -8.45 -3.08 -12.16
C LYS A 120 -8.72 -1.96 -11.16
N LEU A 121 -7.86 -0.95 -11.08
CA LEU A 121 -8.07 0.22 -10.21
C LEU A 121 -9.31 1.02 -10.67
N GLU A 122 -9.47 1.22 -11.96
CA GLU A 122 -10.62 1.93 -12.53
C GLU A 122 -11.94 1.19 -12.31
N GLU A 123 -11.97 -0.11 -12.52
CA GLU A 123 -13.14 -0.95 -12.25
C GLU A 123 -13.56 -0.84 -10.77
N ARG A 124 -12.60 -0.90 -9.85
CA ARG A 124 -12.86 -0.77 -8.42
C ARG A 124 -13.30 0.64 -8.03
N ARG A 125 -12.72 1.66 -8.65
CA ARG A 125 -13.10 3.05 -8.44
C ARG A 125 -14.58 3.26 -8.77
N GLN A 126 -15.02 2.74 -9.91
CA GLN A 126 -16.42 2.84 -10.35
C GLN A 126 -17.40 2.09 -9.44
N ALA A 127 -16.91 1.08 -8.73
CA ALA A 127 -17.73 0.29 -7.83
C ALA A 127 -17.96 0.95 -6.46
N ILE A 128 -17.24 2.03 -6.11
CA ILE A 128 -17.40 2.76 -4.84
C ILE A 128 -18.53 3.77 -4.98
N ALA A 129 -19.68 3.51 -4.37
CA ALA A 129 -20.89 4.32 -4.52
C ALA A 129 -20.72 5.78 -4.06
N HIS A 130 -19.99 6.03 -2.98
CA HIS A 130 -19.76 7.35 -2.38
C HIS A 130 -18.28 7.76 -2.49
N GLY A 131 -17.69 7.54 -3.66
CA GLY A 131 -16.29 7.80 -3.94
C GLY A 131 -16.03 9.17 -4.56
N LYS A 132 -15.13 9.96 -3.95
CA LYS A 132 -14.44 11.08 -4.60
C LYS A 132 -13.09 10.57 -5.11
N HIS A 133 -12.76 10.88 -6.36
CA HIS A 133 -11.54 10.40 -6.99
C HIS A 133 -10.68 11.54 -7.51
N VAL A 134 -9.37 11.42 -7.34
CA VAL A 134 -8.37 12.37 -7.83
C VAL A 134 -7.24 11.58 -8.51
N THR A 135 -6.90 11.96 -9.73
CA THR A 135 -5.72 11.45 -10.43
C THR A 135 -4.60 12.48 -10.35
N LEU A 136 -3.42 12.05 -9.96
CA LEU A 136 -2.22 12.89 -9.83
C LEU A 136 -1.14 12.43 -10.81
N GLU A 137 -0.31 13.37 -11.23
CA GLU A 137 0.92 13.05 -11.94
C GLU A 137 1.92 12.38 -10.99
N GLY A 138 2.67 11.40 -11.51
CA GLY A 138 3.76 10.75 -10.77
C GLY A 138 3.55 9.27 -10.51
N HIS A 139 4.23 8.75 -9.49
CA HIS A 139 4.38 7.33 -9.17
C HIS A 139 3.72 6.94 -7.84
N HIS A 140 3.72 5.65 -7.51
CA HIS A 140 3.02 5.08 -6.36
C HIS A 140 3.29 5.76 -5.01
N HIS A 141 4.47 6.30 -4.81
CA HIS A 141 4.87 6.93 -3.55
C HIS A 141 4.70 8.47 -3.51
N PHE A 142 3.90 9.04 -4.41
CA PHE A 142 3.65 10.48 -4.52
C PHE A 142 3.36 11.17 -3.18
N HIS A 143 2.64 10.51 -2.28
CA HIS A 143 2.28 11.03 -0.97
C HIS A 143 3.48 11.19 -0.02
N MET A 144 4.59 10.53 -0.30
CA MET A 144 5.83 10.65 0.43
C MET A 144 6.72 11.76 -0.14
N ASP A 145 6.73 11.87 -1.48
CA ASP A 145 7.62 12.79 -2.18
C ASP A 145 7.05 14.20 -2.28
N ASP A 146 5.73 14.33 -2.42
CA ASP A 146 5.03 15.62 -2.39
C ASP A 146 3.69 15.51 -1.66
N PRO A 147 3.69 15.50 -0.31
CA PRO A 147 2.47 15.44 0.48
C PRO A 147 1.57 16.67 0.28
N GLY A 148 2.11 17.80 -0.19
CA GLY A 148 1.36 19.03 -0.44
C GLY A 148 0.25 18.85 -1.47
N GLN A 149 0.48 18.02 -2.49
CA GLN A 149 -0.52 17.75 -3.55
C GLN A 149 -1.84 17.17 -3.01
N ILE A 150 -1.80 16.48 -1.89
CA ILE A 150 -2.97 15.79 -1.34
C ILE A 150 -3.50 16.39 -0.04
N ALA A 151 -2.68 17.14 0.69
CA ALA A 151 -2.99 17.59 2.03
C ALA A 151 -4.29 18.41 2.10
N ASP A 152 -4.45 19.39 1.21
CA ASP A 152 -5.65 20.22 1.17
C ASP A 152 -6.89 19.40 0.79
N THR A 153 -6.79 18.58 -0.23
CA THR A 153 -7.90 17.72 -0.67
C THR A 153 -8.33 16.74 0.44
N VAL A 154 -7.38 16.16 1.17
CA VAL A 154 -7.66 15.25 2.30
C VAL A 154 -8.32 16.02 3.44
N ARG A 155 -7.79 17.21 3.81
CA ARG A 155 -8.36 18.06 4.85
C ARG A 155 -9.81 18.44 4.52
N ASP A 156 -10.06 18.93 3.32
CA ASP A 156 -11.38 19.38 2.90
C ASP A 156 -12.36 18.20 2.87
N PHE A 157 -11.93 17.03 2.38
CA PHE A 157 -12.74 15.82 2.40
C PHE A 157 -13.10 15.40 3.85
N ILE A 158 -12.18 15.47 4.79
CA ILE A 158 -12.45 15.17 6.20
C ILE A 158 -13.46 16.16 6.77
N ILE A 159 -13.25 17.46 6.57
CA ILE A 159 -14.17 18.52 7.06
C ILE A 159 -15.59 18.30 6.51
N ASP A 160 -15.72 17.99 5.22
CA ASP A 160 -17.02 17.79 4.57
C ASP A 160 -17.77 16.55 5.09
N ASN A 161 -17.05 15.54 5.54
CA ASN A 161 -17.62 14.26 5.95
C ASN A 161 -17.61 13.99 7.47
N ASP A 162 -16.95 14.84 8.27
CA ASP A 162 -16.89 14.72 9.75
C ASP A 162 -18.10 15.41 10.43
N ARG A 163 -19.11 15.79 9.67
CA ARG A 163 -20.33 16.35 10.24
C ARG A 163 -21.19 15.25 10.87
N PRO A 164 -21.65 15.44 12.13
CA PRO A 164 -22.50 14.43 12.76
C PRO A 164 -23.75 14.15 11.91
N PRO A 165 -24.19 12.91 11.85
CA PRO A 165 -25.42 12.54 11.12
C PRO A 165 -26.61 13.33 11.69
N GLY A 166 -27.17 14.27 10.92
CA GLY A 166 -28.31 15.09 11.33
C GLY A 166 -28.35 16.52 10.77
N LYS A 167 -27.27 16.99 10.13
CA LYS A 167 -27.24 18.32 9.50
C LYS A 167 -26.75 18.27 8.05
N ARG A 168 -27.44 17.52 7.20
CA ARG A 168 -27.32 17.75 5.76
C ARG A 168 -28.21 18.94 5.41
N PRO A 169 -27.69 20.00 4.77
CA PRO A 169 -28.56 21.03 4.23
C PRO A 169 -29.48 20.39 3.20
N SER A 170 -30.76 20.70 3.32
CA SER A 170 -31.83 20.38 2.39
C SER A 170 -31.54 20.94 1.01
#